data_fc75238c583fc15554fecccaac63f341
#
_entry.id   fc75238c583fc15554fecccaac63f341
#
_cell.length_a   1.000
_cell.length_b   1.000
_cell.length_c   1.000
_cell.angle_alpha   90.00
_cell.angle_beta   90.00
_cell.angle_gamma   90.00
#
_symmetry.space_group_name_H-M   'P 1'
#
loop_
_entity.id
_entity.type
_entity.pdbx_description
1 polymer ?
#
loop_
_entity_poly.entity_id
_entity_poly.type
_entity_poly.pdbx_seq_one_letter_code
_entity_poly.pdbx_strand_id
1 'polypeptide(L)'
;MAKTLRHINYSMIMRVIGWLLMIETAFMLLPFITALVYGETDAKAFAISAAITLTAGVLLTFGLRPSRTDMGKHEGFLLTAMVWVVFSMFGMLPFLLGSHVVSVSDAFFEAMSGFTTTGCSVLPSVESFSHSINMWRSLMQWIGGMGIIIFTLAVIPMLNHSGGMQMFNAEVTGITHEKLRPRVSQTAKSLWGIYFLLTAVLIVLLWIGPMSFFDSVCHAFSAMSTGGFSTRDDSLAHWNSTYVTVVVMIFMFLGGTSFSLIFRALHGDVRPLWRNDVFRAYLYIVGVFFVMFVVNIILRGQVTDWKSVTIYPLFQIISTITSTGLGVCDFESWGSFVIALMFVLMFSGACAGSTSGGAKIDRILFLIKNTRNELYRCVHPNAVTNVRVNGKVIPADIVSKVIAFLCIYVMVILVGGIVLTAIGLPLIDAFFSAFSCVSNTGFGAGVTGYGGSFDLVPDVGKWVLSLLMLIGRLELFTVLILFTPGFWRK
;
A
#
# COMPACT_ATOMS: atom_id res chain seq x y z
N MET A 1 -20.37 -40.22 4.67
CA MET A 1 -20.21 -38.93 5.33
C MET A 1 -20.80 -37.84 4.44
N ALA A 2 -21.98 -37.31 4.80
CA ALA A 2 -22.62 -36.23 4.05
C ALA A 2 -21.73 -34.97 4.11
N LYS A 3 -21.21 -34.51 2.97
CA LYS A 3 -20.60 -33.18 2.85
C LYS A 3 -21.72 -32.16 3.11
N THR A 4 -21.81 -31.68 4.35
CA THR A 4 -22.68 -30.55 4.69
C THR A 4 -22.23 -29.38 3.81
N LEU A 5 -23.13 -29.00 2.91
CA LEU A 5 -22.98 -27.81 2.05
C LEU A 5 -22.68 -26.58 2.93
N ARG A 6 -21.43 -26.13 2.94
CA ARG A 6 -21.05 -24.93 3.68
C ARG A 6 -21.56 -23.71 2.92
N HIS A 7 -22.71 -23.19 3.33
CA HIS A 7 -23.16 -21.87 2.92
C HIS A 7 -22.23 -20.81 3.50
N ILE A 8 -21.89 -19.79 2.69
CA ILE A 8 -21.15 -18.62 3.15
C ILE A 8 -21.91 -17.98 4.32
N ASN A 9 -21.21 -17.75 5.41
CA ASN A 9 -21.79 -17.15 6.61
C ASN A 9 -21.76 -15.62 6.53
N TYR A 10 -22.69 -15.04 5.77
CA TYR A 10 -22.80 -13.60 5.60
C TYR A 10 -23.01 -12.85 6.94
N SER A 11 -23.75 -13.41 7.88
CA SER A 11 -24.00 -12.80 9.18
C SER A 11 -22.70 -12.62 9.98
N MET A 12 -21.77 -13.58 9.88
CA MET A 12 -20.48 -13.46 10.54
C MET A 12 -19.59 -12.41 9.87
N ILE A 13 -19.58 -12.37 8.52
CA ILE A 13 -18.85 -11.36 7.74
C ILE A 13 -19.32 -9.96 8.12
N MET A 14 -20.65 -9.72 8.08
CA MET A 14 -21.23 -8.42 8.41
C MET A 14 -20.97 -8.00 9.86
N ARG A 15 -20.98 -8.95 10.80
CA ARG A 15 -20.65 -8.67 12.19
C ARG A 15 -19.19 -8.23 12.38
N VAL A 16 -18.25 -8.86 11.66
CA VAL A 16 -16.84 -8.46 11.68
C VAL A 16 -16.67 -7.08 11.07
N ILE A 17 -17.32 -6.81 9.93
CA ILE A 17 -17.34 -5.47 9.32
C ILE A 17 -17.90 -4.43 10.30
N GLY A 18 -18.96 -4.76 11.05
CA GLY A 18 -19.50 -3.87 12.08
C GLY A 18 -18.47 -3.51 13.14
N TRP A 19 -17.72 -4.47 13.67
CA TRP A 19 -16.63 -4.19 14.62
C TRP A 19 -15.56 -3.29 14.00
N LEU A 20 -15.21 -3.51 12.74
CA LEU A 20 -14.22 -2.72 12.01
C LEU A 20 -14.68 -1.27 11.81
N LEU A 21 -15.96 -1.05 11.48
CA LEU A 21 -16.54 0.30 11.36
C LEU A 21 -16.52 1.04 12.70
N MET A 22 -16.75 0.36 13.83
CA MET A 22 -16.59 0.97 15.15
C MET A 22 -15.14 1.41 15.41
N ILE A 23 -14.16 0.64 14.95
CA ILE A 23 -12.75 1.00 15.02
C ILE A 23 -12.45 2.19 14.11
N GLU A 24 -12.96 2.21 12.89
CA GLU A 24 -12.83 3.34 11.96
C GLU A 24 -13.40 4.62 12.56
N THR A 25 -14.57 4.53 13.24
CA THR A 25 -15.15 5.66 13.98
C THR A 25 -14.18 6.20 15.03
N ALA A 26 -13.52 5.33 15.78
CA ALA A 26 -12.53 5.76 16.77
C ALA A 26 -11.35 6.51 16.15
N PHE A 27 -10.91 6.12 14.94
CA PHE A 27 -9.89 6.86 14.21
C PHE A 27 -10.39 8.21 13.67
N MET A 28 -11.67 8.34 13.30
CA MET A 28 -12.27 9.63 12.90
C MET A 28 -12.28 10.68 14.02
N LEU A 29 -12.12 10.27 15.29
CA LEU A 29 -12.02 11.21 16.41
C LEU A 29 -10.74 12.06 16.34
N LEU A 30 -9.64 11.56 15.77
CA LEU A 30 -8.40 12.32 15.67
C LEU A 30 -8.55 13.54 14.73
N PRO A 31 -9.00 13.43 13.48
CA PRO A 31 -9.28 14.58 12.63
C PRO A 31 -10.42 15.46 13.19
N PHE A 32 -11.41 14.91 13.89
CA PHE A 32 -12.42 15.69 14.59
C PHE A 32 -11.78 16.61 15.64
N ILE A 33 -10.89 16.08 16.48
CA ILE A 33 -10.14 16.86 17.47
C ILE A 33 -9.27 17.92 16.75
N THR A 34 -8.61 17.56 15.65
CA THR A 34 -7.85 18.51 14.83
C THR A 34 -8.73 19.67 14.36
N ALA A 35 -9.93 19.40 13.85
CA ALA A 35 -10.88 20.44 13.44
C ALA A 35 -11.27 21.36 14.58
N LEU A 36 -11.45 20.84 15.78
CA LEU A 36 -11.76 21.65 16.98
C LEU A 36 -10.58 22.54 17.39
N VAL A 37 -9.35 22.00 17.35
CA VAL A 37 -8.14 22.75 17.74
C VAL A 37 -7.87 23.91 16.78
N TYR A 38 -8.08 23.69 15.48
CA TYR A 38 -7.90 24.73 14.46
C TYR A 38 -9.13 25.60 14.21
N GLY A 39 -10.26 25.32 14.89
CA GLY A 39 -11.50 26.09 14.74
C GLY A 39 -12.17 25.95 13.39
N GLU A 40 -12.03 24.79 12.73
CA GLU A 40 -12.52 24.53 11.38
C GLU A 40 -13.99 24.15 11.36
N THR A 41 -14.69 24.52 10.29
CA THR A 41 -16.12 24.18 10.08
C THR A 41 -16.35 22.70 9.84
N ASP A 42 -15.32 21.97 9.39
CA ASP A 42 -15.35 20.54 9.09
C ASP A 42 -15.53 19.66 10.34
N ALA A 43 -15.43 20.23 11.56
CA ALA A 43 -15.76 19.51 12.79
C ALA A 43 -17.17 18.89 12.74
N LYS A 44 -18.14 19.58 12.15
CA LYS A 44 -19.51 19.05 11.97
C LYS A 44 -19.54 17.87 11.00
N ALA A 45 -18.78 17.95 9.90
CA ALA A 45 -18.69 16.88 8.92
C ALA A 45 -18.11 15.61 9.56
N PHE A 46 -17.03 15.71 10.33
CA PHE A 46 -16.45 14.57 11.05
C PHE A 46 -17.38 14.02 12.12
N ALA A 47 -18.09 14.87 12.87
CA ALA A 47 -19.05 14.41 13.89
C ALA A 47 -20.21 13.62 13.26
N ILE A 48 -20.78 14.10 12.16
CA ILE A 48 -21.87 13.42 11.43
C ILE A 48 -21.34 12.11 10.80
N SER A 49 -20.19 12.13 10.15
CA SER A 49 -19.56 10.94 9.56
C SER A 49 -19.29 9.87 10.61
N ALA A 50 -18.73 10.26 11.76
CA ALA A 50 -18.48 9.35 12.87
C ALA A 50 -19.78 8.77 13.43
N ALA A 51 -20.86 9.57 13.58
CA ALA A 51 -22.15 9.10 14.02
C ALA A 51 -22.79 8.10 13.05
N ILE A 52 -22.74 8.36 11.74
CA ILE A 52 -23.24 7.44 10.69
C ILE A 52 -22.46 6.13 10.74
N THR A 53 -21.12 6.20 10.75
CA THR A 53 -20.23 5.03 10.76
C THR A 53 -20.42 4.21 12.02
N LEU A 54 -20.53 4.84 13.19
CA LEU A 54 -20.80 4.17 14.46
C LEU A 54 -22.15 3.47 14.45
N THR A 55 -23.19 4.17 13.99
CA THR A 55 -24.55 3.61 13.95
C THR A 55 -24.58 2.38 13.03
N ALA A 56 -23.99 2.44 11.84
CA ALA A 56 -23.86 1.30 10.96
C ALA A 56 -23.06 0.16 11.62
N GLY A 57 -21.94 0.47 12.26
CA GLY A 57 -21.11 -0.49 12.99
C GLY A 57 -21.87 -1.21 14.11
N VAL A 58 -22.62 -0.48 14.93
CA VAL A 58 -23.44 -1.04 16.02
C VAL A 58 -24.56 -1.91 15.46
N LEU A 59 -25.30 -1.44 14.44
CA LEU A 59 -26.37 -2.20 13.82
C LEU A 59 -25.88 -3.52 13.23
N LEU A 60 -24.75 -3.51 12.52
CA LEU A 60 -24.17 -4.73 11.95
C LEU A 60 -23.62 -5.68 13.01
N THR A 61 -23.04 -5.17 14.08
CA THR A 61 -22.45 -5.99 15.15
C THR A 61 -23.50 -6.66 16.03
N PHE A 62 -24.52 -5.94 16.44
CA PHE A 62 -25.50 -6.39 17.45
C PHE A 62 -26.83 -6.79 16.84
N GLY A 63 -27.19 -6.26 15.66
CA GLY A 63 -28.42 -6.61 14.96
C GLY A 63 -28.39 -7.99 14.30
N LEU A 64 -27.19 -8.51 13.98
CA LEU A 64 -27.03 -9.79 13.32
C LEU A 64 -26.49 -10.86 14.28
N ARG A 65 -27.21 -12.00 14.37
CA ARG A 65 -26.78 -13.16 15.16
C ARG A 65 -26.19 -14.22 14.21
N PRO A 66 -24.88 -14.46 14.21
CA PRO A 66 -24.28 -15.48 13.37
C PRO A 66 -24.70 -16.87 13.85
N SER A 67 -25.12 -17.72 12.92
CA SER A 67 -25.47 -19.12 13.20
C SER A 67 -24.27 -20.00 13.52
N ARG A 68 -23.05 -19.57 13.09
CA ARG A 68 -21.77 -20.22 13.33
C ARG A 68 -20.71 -19.16 13.60
N THR A 69 -19.75 -19.48 14.46
CA THR A 69 -18.61 -18.59 14.80
C THR A 69 -17.35 -18.88 13.99
N ASP A 70 -17.31 -20.00 13.27
CA ASP A 70 -16.15 -20.41 12.48
C ASP A 70 -16.20 -19.80 11.07
N MET A 71 -15.08 -19.27 10.63
CA MET A 71 -14.88 -18.74 9.29
C MET A 71 -14.03 -19.70 8.44
N GLY A 72 -14.51 -20.02 7.25
CA GLY A 72 -13.79 -20.80 6.25
C GLY A 72 -12.89 -19.91 5.37
N LYS A 73 -12.22 -20.56 4.40
CA LYS A 73 -11.34 -19.82 3.45
C LYS A 73 -12.14 -18.89 2.54
N HIS A 74 -13.31 -19.28 2.07
CA HIS A 74 -14.18 -18.47 1.19
C HIS A 74 -14.65 -17.20 1.92
N GLU A 75 -15.11 -17.35 3.17
CA GLU A 75 -15.50 -16.21 4.00
C GLU A 75 -14.32 -15.27 4.25
N GLY A 76 -13.11 -15.81 4.44
CA GLY A 76 -11.89 -15.02 4.63
C GLY A 76 -11.57 -14.13 3.42
N PHE A 77 -11.57 -14.69 2.20
CA PHE A 77 -11.33 -13.91 0.97
C PHE A 77 -12.42 -12.86 0.74
N LEU A 78 -13.68 -13.22 0.90
CA LEU A 78 -14.79 -12.29 0.73
C LEU A 78 -14.72 -11.14 1.75
N LEU A 79 -14.51 -11.46 3.03
CA LEU A 79 -14.37 -10.46 4.08
C LEU A 79 -13.21 -9.51 3.78
N THR A 80 -12.03 -10.04 3.41
CA THR A 80 -10.84 -9.23 3.11
C THR A 80 -11.13 -8.22 2.01
N ALA A 81 -11.75 -8.63 0.91
CA ALA A 81 -12.09 -7.70 -0.17
C ALA A 81 -13.19 -6.69 0.23
N MET A 82 -14.25 -7.15 0.92
CA MET A 82 -15.34 -6.28 1.34
C MET A 82 -14.91 -5.20 2.34
N VAL A 83 -14.00 -5.52 3.26
CA VAL A 83 -13.52 -4.57 4.27
C VAL A 83 -12.94 -3.31 3.61
N TRP A 84 -12.08 -3.45 2.61
CA TRP A 84 -11.47 -2.31 1.93
C TRP A 84 -12.49 -1.42 1.21
N VAL A 85 -13.47 -2.05 0.54
CA VAL A 85 -14.56 -1.31 -0.13
C VAL A 85 -15.42 -0.58 0.90
N VAL A 86 -15.82 -1.26 1.98
CA VAL A 86 -16.69 -0.69 3.02
C VAL A 86 -15.98 0.44 3.77
N PHE A 87 -14.70 0.27 4.14
CA PHE A 87 -13.91 1.34 4.73
C PHE A 87 -13.83 2.56 3.81
N SER A 88 -13.58 2.36 2.52
CA SER A 88 -13.56 3.49 1.58
C SER A 88 -14.94 4.16 1.44
N MET A 89 -16.04 3.40 1.52
CA MET A 89 -17.40 3.96 1.50
C MET A 89 -17.73 4.79 2.74
N PHE A 90 -17.28 4.41 3.91
CA PHE A 90 -17.49 5.20 5.12
C PHE A 90 -16.42 6.28 5.28
N GLY A 91 -15.18 5.98 4.91
CA GLY A 91 -14.06 6.93 4.92
C GLY A 91 -14.21 8.12 3.96
N MET A 92 -15.05 8.01 2.91
CA MET A 92 -15.35 9.12 2.01
C MET A 92 -16.34 10.15 2.61
N LEU A 93 -17.08 9.80 3.68
CA LEU A 93 -18.12 10.66 4.24
C LEU A 93 -17.61 12.05 4.66
N PRO A 94 -16.45 12.21 5.31
CA PRO A 94 -15.92 13.53 5.65
C PRO A 94 -15.67 14.41 4.44
N PHE A 95 -15.29 13.85 3.28
CA PHE A 95 -15.11 14.62 2.05
C PHE A 95 -16.42 15.07 1.44
N LEU A 96 -17.49 14.27 1.53
CA LEU A 96 -18.82 14.60 1.01
C LEU A 96 -19.56 15.62 1.88
N LEU A 97 -19.31 15.61 3.19
CA LEU A 97 -20.00 16.45 4.17
C LEU A 97 -19.18 17.69 4.56
N GLY A 98 -17.93 17.77 4.11
CA GLY A 98 -16.99 18.85 4.41
C GLY A 98 -17.34 20.18 3.74
N SER A 99 -16.54 21.19 4.05
CA SER A 99 -16.69 22.56 3.55
C SER A 99 -16.45 22.69 2.04
N HIS A 100 -15.61 21.82 1.48
CA HIS A 100 -15.36 21.72 0.04
C HIS A 100 -16.17 20.57 -0.56
N VAL A 101 -17.12 20.90 -1.42
CA VAL A 101 -17.97 19.91 -2.08
C VAL A 101 -17.14 19.12 -3.08
N VAL A 102 -17.00 17.84 -2.83
CA VAL A 102 -16.30 16.88 -3.69
C VAL A 102 -17.34 15.91 -4.28
N SER A 103 -17.18 15.49 -5.52
CA SER A 103 -18.09 14.52 -6.12
C SER A 103 -17.99 13.15 -5.41
N VAL A 104 -19.00 12.30 -5.55
CA VAL A 104 -18.99 10.95 -4.95
C VAL A 104 -17.85 10.11 -5.51
N SER A 105 -17.57 10.22 -6.81
CA SER A 105 -16.46 9.53 -7.47
C SER A 105 -15.11 9.99 -6.92
N ASP A 106 -14.93 11.29 -6.71
CA ASP A 106 -13.70 11.86 -6.16
C ASP A 106 -13.50 11.47 -4.71
N ALA A 107 -14.55 11.60 -3.89
CA ALA A 107 -14.50 11.24 -2.47
C ALA A 107 -14.18 9.75 -2.26
N PHE A 108 -14.77 8.86 -3.08
CA PHE A 108 -14.48 7.44 -3.03
C PHE A 108 -13.06 7.12 -3.52
N PHE A 109 -12.60 7.77 -4.60
CA PHE A 109 -11.25 7.62 -5.12
C PHE A 109 -10.21 8.03 -4.07
N GLU A 110 -10.39 9.22 -3.45
CA GLU A 110 -9.48 9.72 -2.42
C GLU A 110 -9.42 8.79 -1.20
N ALA A 111 -10.60 8.30 -0.73
CA ALA A 111 -10.66 7.36 0.38
C ALA A 111 -10.03 6.01 0.02
N MET A 112 -10.31 5.47 -1.18
CA MET A 112 -9.70 4.21 -1.66
C MET A 112 -8.18 4.37 -1.80
N SER A 113 -7.70 5.47 -2.39
CA SER A 113 -6.28 5.78 -2.51
C SER A 113 -5.61 5.91 -1.14
N GLY A 114 -6.30 6.52 -0.17
CA GLY A 114 -5.86 6.62 1.21
C GLY A 114 -5.69 5.23 1.86
N PHE A 115 -6.75 4.46 1.97
CA PHE A 115 -6.71 3.16 2.63
C PHE A 115 -5.80 2.15 1.91
N THR A 116 -5.78 2.12 0.59
CA THR A 116 -4.86 1.24 -0.16
C THR A 116 -3.42 1.72 -0.17
N THR A 117 -3.13 2.85 0.49
CA THR A 117 -1.79 3.47 0.53
C THR A 117 -1.22 3.73 -0.86
N THR A 118 -2.08 4.09 -1.82
CA THR A 118 -1.65 4.35 -3.20
C THR A 118 -1.07 5.76 -3.34
N GLY A 119 -1.72 6.79 -2.76
CA GLY A 119 -1.22 8.16 -2.78
C GLY A 119 -1.64 9.00 -3.99
N CYS A 120 -2.42 8.46 -4.93
CA CYS A 120 -3.06 9.26 -5.98
C CYS A 120 -4.10 10.20 -5.36
N SER A 121 -4.08 11.48 -5.69
CA SER A 121 -5.05 12.47 -5.21
C SER A 121 -5.85 13.08 -6.36
N VAL A 122 -7.16 13.22 -6.15
CA VAL A 122 -8.06 13.95 -7.04
C VAL A 122 -8.29 15.38 -6.56
N LEU A 123 -7.68 15.80 -5.46
CA LEU A 123 -7.83 17.16 -4.96
C LEU A 123 -6.96 18.11 -5.78
N PRO A 124 -7.52 19.19 -6.37
CA PRO A 124 -6.76 20.11 -7.21
C PRO A 124 -5.62 20.83 -6.46
N SER A 125 -5.84 21.14 -5.19
CA SER A 125 -4.84 21.69 -4.27
C SER A 125 -5.13 21.19 -2.87
N VAL A 126 -4.21 20.45 -2.27
CA VAL A 126 -4.36 19.93 -0.91
C VAL A 126 -4.24 21.02 0.15
N GLU A 127 -3.56 22.12 -0.17
CA GLU A 127 -3.39 23.27 0.71
C GLU A 127 -4.69 24.08 0.90
N SER A 128 -5.64 23.97 -0.04
CA SER A 128 -6.94 24.60 0.08
C SER A 128 -7.89 23.90 1.06
N PHE A 129 -7.60 22.63 1.41
CA PHE A 129 -8.42 21.86 2.33
C PHE A 129 -8.00 22.07 3.78
N SER A 130 -8.93 21.85 4.70
CA SER A 130 -8.71 21.99 6.14
C SER A 130 -7.64 21.02 6.67
N HIS A 131 -7.01 21.37 7.81
CA HIS A 131 -6.07 20.50 8.49
C HIS A 131 -6.72 19.17 8.88
N SER A 132 -7.99 19.18 9.26
CA SER A 132 -8.72 17.95 9.61
C SER A 132 -8.88 16.99 8.43
N ILE A 133 -9.17 17.49 7.22
CA ILE A 133 -9.22 16.65 6.00
C ILE A 133 -7.83 16.10 5.68
N ASN A 134 -6.78 16.90 5.73
CA ASN A 134 -5.40 16.45 5.49
C ASN A 134 -4.93 15.44 6.55
N MET A 135 -5.34 15.63 7.82
CA MET A 135 -5.10 14.63 8.87
C MET A 135 -5.80 13.32 8.56
N TRP A 136 -7.06 13.36 8.09
CA TRP A 136 -7.82 12.16 7.73
C TRP A 136 -7.19 11.41 6.57
N ARG A 137 -6.76 12.11 5.52
CA ARG A 137 -6.03 11.52 4.40
C ARG A 137 -4.80 10.74 4.86
N SER A 138 -3.94 11.38 5.63
CA SER A 138 -2.71 10.75 6.17
C SER A 138 -3.00 9.59 7.12
N LEU A 139 -4.05 9.71 7.93
CA LEU A 139 -4.46 8.68 8.88
C LEU A 139 -5.03 7.44 8.17
N MET A 140 -5.83 7.62 7.10
CA MET A 140 -6.28 6.50 6.26
C MET A 140 -5.11 5.69 5.71
N GLN A 141 -4.05 6.36 5.24
CA GLN A 141 -2.84 5.68 4.78
C GLN A 141 -2.16 4.93 5.93
N TRP A 142 -2.06 5.54 7.09
CA TRP A 142 -1.43 4.92 8.25
C TRP A 142 -2.15 3.65 8.71
N ILE A 143 -3.48 3.66 8.74
CA ILE A 143 -4.32 2.49 9.03
C ILE A 143 -4.14 1.42 7.95
N GLY A 144 -4.17 1.82 6.69
CA GLY A 144 -4.03 0.93 5.54
C GLY A 144 -2.65 0.28 5.42
N GLY A 145 -1.59 0.98 5.85
CA GLY A 145 -0.20 0.55 5.67
C GLY A 145 0.14 -0.80 6.31
N MET A 146 -0.35 -1.06 7.51
CA MET A 146 -0.17 -2.36 8.18
C MET A 146 -1.31 -3.35 7.93
N GLY A 147 -2.23 -3.01 7.03
CA GLY A 147 -3.39 -3.83 6.74
C GLY A 147 -4.43 -3.80 7.86
N ILE A 148 -5.65 -3.50 7.48
CA ILE A 148 -6.79 -3.38 8.38
C ILE A 148 -7.03 -4.70 9.15
N ILE A 149 -6.80 -5.84 8.49
CA ILE A 149 -7.03 -7.17 9.07
C ILE A 149 -5.95 -7.54 10.08
N ILE A 150 -4.69 -7.19 9.84
CA ILE A 150 -3.61 -7.44 10.81
C ILE A 150 -3.88 -6.65 12.09
N PHE A 151 -4.36 -5.40 11.97
CA PHE A 151 -4.78 -4.60 13.10
C PHE A 151 -5.95 -5.27 13.85
N THR A 152 -6.96 -5.73 13.12
CA THR A 152 -8.12 -6.43 13.69
C THR A 152 -7.72 -7.68 14.47
N LEU A 153 -6.81 -8.49 13.93
CA LEU A 153 -6.29 -9.67 14.62
C LEU A 153 -5.48 -9.34 15.88
N ALA A 154 -4.87 -8.16 15.91
CA ALA A 154 -4.16 -7.69 17.10
C ALA A 154 -5.11 -7.24 18.22
N VAL A 155 -6.25 -6.63 17.86
CA VAL A 155 -7.18 -5.98 18.78
C VAL A 155 -8.32 -6.90 19.22
N ILE A 156 -8.88 -7.70 18.31
CA ILE A 156 -10.07 -8.53 18.59
C ILE A 156 -9.68 -9.99 18.89
N PRO A 157 -9.60 -10.39 20.17
CA PRO A 157 -9.24 -11.77 20.54
C PRO A 157 -10.17 -12.84 20.00
N MET A 158 -11.46 -12.52 19.78
CA MET A 158 -12.45 -13.46 19.23
C MET A 158 -12.07 -14.02 17.87
N LEU A 159 -11.41 -13.23 17.01
CA LEU A 159 -11.02 -13.68 15.68
C LEU A 159 -9.85 -14.65 15.69
N ASN A 160 -9.11 -14.76 16.77
CA ASN A 160 -7.97 -15.68 16.90
C ASN A 160 -8.39 -17.16 16.92
N HIS A 161 -9.62 -17.46 17.36
CA HIS A 161 -10.15 -18.83 17.44
C HIS A 161 -11.00 -19.21 16.21
N SER A 162 -11.54 -18.22 15.49
CA SER A 162 -12.59 -18.40 14.47
C SER A 162 -12.15 -18.07 13.05
N GLY A 163 -10.93 -18.44 12.64
CA GLY A 163 -10.49 -18.20 11.25
C GLY A 163 -9.43 -17.10 11.09
N GLY A 164 -8.90 -16.54 12.18
CA GLY A 164 -7.86 -15.52 12.10
C GLY A 164 -6.64 -15.93 11.29
N MET A 165 -6.31 -17.23 11.20
CA MET A 165 -5.26 -17.74 10.34
C MET A 165 -5.59 -17.61 8.85
N GLN A 166 -6.84 -17.82 8.44
CA GLN A 166 -7.28 -17.67 7.06
C GLN A 166 -7.24 -16.21 6.63
N MET A 167 -7.68 -15.29 7.51
CA MET A 167 -7.62 -13.85 7.28
C MET A 167 -6.17 -13.36 7.20
N PHE A 168 -5.32 -13.78 8.12
CA PHE A 168 -3.91 -13.44 8.13
C PHE A 168 -3.21 -13.90 6.84
N ASN A 169 -3.47 -15.14 6.39
CA ASN A 169 -2.90 -15.66 5.15
C ASN A 169 -3.47 -15.02 3.88
N ALA A 170 -4.66 -14.39 3.95
CA ALA A 170 -5.26 -13.68 2.83
C ALA A 170 -4.69 -12.27 2.64
N GLU A 171 -4.15 -11.66 3.72
CA GLU A 171 -3.63 -10.29 3.68
C GLU A 171 -2.09 -10.23 3.73
N VAL A 172 -1.45 -11.19 4.40
CA VAL A 172 0.02 -11.18 4.51
C VAL A 172 0.68 -11.59 3.22
N THR A 173 1.52 -10.71 2.73
CA THR A 173 2.25 -10.83 1.47
C THR A 173 3.50 -11.70 1.60
N GLY A 174 3.83 -12.47 0.57
CA GLY A 174 5.09 -13.18 0.45
C GLY A 174 4.99 -14.69 0.16
N ILE A 175 6.09 -15.25 -0.34
CA ILE A 175 6.19 -16.67 -0.74
C ILE A 175 6.24 -17.59 0.50
N THR A 176 6.81 -17.10 1.60
CA THR A 176 6.92 -17.84 2.86
C THR A 176 6.55 -16.94 4.04
N HIS A 177 5.54 -17.34 4.81
CA HIS A 177 5.15 -16.61 6.01
C HIS A 177 6.09 -16.95 7.18
N GLU A 178 6.88 -16.00 7.63
CA GLU A 178 7.67 -16.14 8.85
C GLU A 178 6.80 -15.80 10.08
N LYS A 179 6.48 -16.80 10.88
CA LYS A 179 5.82 -16.59 12.17
C LYS A 179 6.84 -16.12 13.19
N LEU A 180 6.71 -14.88 13.66
CA LEU A 180 7.54 -14.34 14.74
C LEU A 180 7.20 -14.94 16.10
N ARG A 181 5.95 -15.36 16.28
CA ARG A 181 5.43 -15.92 17.53
C ARG A 181 4.47 -17.08 17.26
N PRO A 182 4.25 -17.99 18.24
CA PRO A 182 3.37 -19.15 18.08
C PRO A 182 1.90 -18.77 17.76
N ARG A 183 1.43 -17.64 18.27
CA ARG A 183 0.07 -17.15 18.04
C ARG A 183 0.07 -15.99 17.04
N VAL A 184 -0.85 -16.03 16.05
CA VAL A 184 -1.00 -14.98 15.03
C VAL A 184 -1.22 -13.60 15.64
N SER A 185 -2.07 -13.51 16.68
CA SER A 185 -2.31 -12.26 17.39
C SER A 185 -1.05 -11.67 18.04
N GLN A 186 -0.17 -12.50 18.59
CA GLN A 186 1.08 -12.01 19.16
C GLN A 186 2.04 -11.51 18.08
N THR A 187 2.07 -12.16 16.92
CA THR A 187 2.83 -11.70 15.75
C THR A 187 2.29 -10.35 15.28
N ALA A 188 0.97 -10.22 15.11
CA ALA A 188 0.33 -8.98 14.72
C ALA A 188 0.63 -7.83 15.71
N LYS A 189 0.50 -8.06 17.01
CA LYS A 189 0.84 -7.06 18.05
C LYS A 189 2.31 -6.62 17.98
N SER A 190 3.23 -7.55 17.74
CA SER A 190 4.67 -7.23 17.62
C SER A 190 4.94 -6.35 16.40
N LEU A 191 4.33 -6.68 15.23
CA LEU A 191 4.47 -5.91 14.00
C LEU A 191 3.89 -4.50 14.16
N TRP A 192 2.68 -4.38 14.74
CA TRP A 192 2.05 -3.09 15.04
C TRP A 192 2.87 -2.25 16.03
N GLY A 193 3.47 -2.89 17.05
CA GLY A 193 4.33 -2.20 18.00
C GLY A 193 5.54 -1.55 17.34
N ILE A 194 6.20 -2.24 16.38
CA ILE A 194 7.32 -1.69 15.61
C ILE A 194 6.85 -0.56 14.70
N TYR A 195 5.74 -0.77 14.00
CA TYR A 195 5.17 0.22 13.11
C TYR A 195 4.86 1.52 13.85
N PHE A 196 4.21 1.43 15.02
CA PHE A 196 3.93 2.56 15.89
C PHE A 196 5.22 3.22 16.40
N LEU A 197 6.19 2.43 16.85
CA LEU A 197 7.49 2.95 17.34
C LEU A 197 8.22 3.74 16.25
N LEU A 198 8.35 3.17 15.04
CA LEU A 198 9.00 3.84 13.92
C LEU A 198 8.26 5.11 13.52
N THR A 199 6.93 5.09 13.51
CA THR A 199 6.12 6.27 13.24
C THR A 199 6.38 7.37 14.28
N ALA A 200 6.37 7.02 15.57
CA ALA A 200 6.61 7.98 16.64
C ALA A 200 8.03 8.61 16.56
N VAL A 201 9.04 7.80 16.28
CA VAL A 201 10.41 8.29 16.08
C VAL A 201 10.49 9.24 14.87
N LEU A 202 9.81 8.89 13.77
CA LEU A 202 9.78 9.74 12.57
C LEU A 202 9.08 11.09 12.85
N ILE A 203 7.96 11.09 13.58
CA ILE A 203 7.28 12.34 13.98
C ILE A 203 8.27 13.26 14.73
N VAL A 204 8.96 12.72 15.73
CA VAL A 204 9.91 13.50 16.54
C VAL A 204 11.05 14.04 15.67
N LEU A 205 11.64 13.23 14.81
CA LEU A 205 12.72 13.67 13.92
C LEU A 205 12.27 14.74 12.93
N LEU A 206 11.09 14.64 12.34
CA LEU A 206 10.57 15.67 11.44
C LEU A 206 10.25 16.97 12.18
N TRP A 207 9.71 16.87 13.39
CA TRP A 207 9.38 18.02 14.23
C TRP A 207 10.64 18.79 14.74
N ILE A 208 11.74 18.10 14.97
CA ILE A 208 13.04 18.76 15.26
C ILE A 208 13.55 19.54 14.04
N GLY A 209 13.14 19.15 12.84
CA GLY A 209 13.45 19.81 11.59
C GLY A 209 12.59 21.07 11.34
N PRO A 210 12.53 21.55 10.09
CA PRO A 210 11.76 22.74 9.72
C PRO A 210 10.25 22.53 9.58
N MET A 211 9.73 21.32 9.82
CA MET A 211 8.31 21.00 9.69
C MET A 211 7.51 21.42 10.93
N SER A 212 6.29 21.89 10.74
CA SER A 212 5.34 22.06 11.84
C SER A 212 5.03 20.71 12.52
N PHE A 213 4.53 20.70 13.75
CA PHE A 213 4.10 19.45 14.41
C PHE A 213 3.02 18.74 13.60
N PHE A 214 2.06 19.49 13.06
CA PHE A 214 0.99 18.96 12.22
C PHE A 214 1.55 18.28 10.95
N ASP A 215 2.40 18.98 10.20
CA ASP A 215 3.03 18.43 8.99
C ASP A 215 3.89 17.21 9.31
N SER A 216 4.61 17.22 10.44
CA SER A 216 5.42 16.10 10.91
C SER A 216 4.58 14.84 11.17
N VAL A 217 3.42 14.98 11.80
CA VAL A 217 2.50 13.86 12.03
C VAL A 217 1.95 13.32 10.71
N CYS A 218 1.45 14.19 9.84
CA CYS A 218 0.86 13.78 8.55
C CYS A 218 1.89 13.07 7.66
N HIS A 219 3.10 13.65 7.52
CA HIS A 219 4.15 13.03 6.69
C HIS A 219 4.74 11.76 7.32
N ALA A 220 4.79 11.68 8.64
CA ALA A 220 5.21 10.44 9.29
C ALA A 220 4.20 9.31 9.06
N PHE A 221 2.89 9.60 9.10
CA PHE A 221 1.85 8.64 8.76
C PHE A 221 1.98 8.17 7.32
N SER A 222 2.13 9.11 6.39
CA SER A 222 2.26 8.84 4.96
C SER A 222 3.55 8.08 4.62
N ALA A 223 4.70 8.53 5.11
CA ALA A 223 5.99 7.91 4.79
C ALA A 223 6.13 6.51 5.39
N MET A 224 5.66 6.29 6.64
CA MET A 224 5.78 4.99 7.30
C MET A 224 4.82 3.96 6.72
N SER A 225 3.63 4.39 6.28
CA SER A 225 2.68 3.55 5.55
C SER A 225 3.08 3.30 4.10
N THR A 226 4.11 4.01 3.61
CA THR A 226 4.49 4.05 2.19
C THR A 226 3.31 4.48 1.29
N GLY A 227 2.57 5.53 1.72
CA GLY A 227 1.32 5.94 1.09
C GLY A 227 1.39 7.16 0.18
N GLY A 228 2.28 8.13 0.46
CA GLY A 228 2.62 9.23 -0.44
C GLY A 228 1.76 10.49 -0.36
N PHE A 229 0.71 10.53 0.43
CA PHE A 229 -0.02 11.79 0.63
C PHE A 229 0.83 12.83 1.36
N SER A 230 0.70 14.07 0.93
CA SER A 230 1.34 15.23 1.52
C SER A 230 0.28 16.26 1.95
N THR A 231 0.67 17.16 2.86
CA THR A 231 -0.10 18.35 3.23
C THR A 231 0.20 19.54 2.32
N ARG A 232 1.17 19.37 1.37
CA ARG A 232 1.61 20.38 0.43
C ARG A 232 1.51 19.90 -1.00
N ASP A 233 1.16 20.80 -1.91
CA ASP A 233 1.00 20.48 -3.33
C ASP A 233 2.34 20.06 -3.96
N ASP A 234 3.44 20.72 -3.56
CA ASP A 234 4.81 20.40 -3.98
C ASP A 234 5.44 19.24 -3.21
N SER A 235 4.65 18.49 -2.42
CA SER A 235 5.14 17.39 -1.60
C SER A 235 6.29 17.83 -0.68
N LEU A 236 7.40 17.07 -0.59
CA LEU A 236 8.54 17.41 0.26
C LEU A 236 9.44 18.53 -0.30
N ALA A 237 9.31 18.89 -1.57
CA ALA A 237 10.04 20.01 -2.16
C ALA A 237 9.75 21.34 -1.45
N HIS A 238 8.53 21.50 -0.89
CA HIS A 238 8.10 22.69 -0.13
C HIS A 238 9.10 23.13 0.93
N TRP A 239 9.68 22.18 1.68
CA TRP A 239 10.63 22.54 2.77
C TRP A 239 12.04 22.80 2.29
N ASN A 240 12.42 22.44 1.06
CA ASN A 240 13.76 22.56 0.49
C ASN A 240 14.88 22.18 1.50
N SER A 241 14.62 21.18 2.33
CA SER A 241 15.50 20.77 3.43
C SER A 241 16.11 19.40 3.17
N THR A 242 17.44 19.37 3.06
CA THR A 242 18.20 18.12 2.94
C THR A 242 17.95 17.18 4.13
N TYR A 243 17.81 17.77 5.34
CA TYR A 243 17.52 17.00 6.56
C TYR A 243 16.21 16.23 6.43
N VAL A 244 15.11 16.93 6.07
CA VAL A 244 13.79 16.31 5.88
C VAL A 244 13.86 15.21 4.81
N THR A 245 14.46 15.52 3.66
CA THR A 245 14.61 14.56 2.55
C THR A 245 15.33 13.29 2.99
N VAL A 246 16.45 13.41 3.71
CA VAL A 246 17.24 12.26 4.16
C VAL A 246 16.50 11.47 5.24
N VAL A 247 15.88 12.14 6.21
CA VAL A 247 15.10 11.46 7.28
C VAL A 247 13.95 10.67 6.67
N VAL A 248 13.12 11.29 5.82
CA VAL A 248 11.98 10.60 5.18
C VAL A 248 12.48 9.44 4.31
N MET A 249 13.55 9.63 3.54
CA MET A 249 14.17 8.60 2.71
C MET A 249 14.58 7.36 3.52
N ILE A 250 15.21 7.54 4.68
CA ILE A 250 15.59 6.44 5.56
C ILE A 250 14.35 5.68 6.06
N PHE A 251 13.31 6.39 6.48
CA PHE A 251 12.10 5.74 6.99
C PHE A 251 11.25 5.09 5.90
N MET A 252 11.20 5.64 4.68
CA MET A 252 10.64 4.95 3.52
C MET A 252 11.39 3.66 3.21
N PHE A 253 12.72 3.69 3.26
CA PHE A 253 13.55 2.49 3.07
C PHE A 253 13.27 1.43 4.15
N LEU A 254 13.11 1.83 5.42
CA LEU A 254 12.71 0.94 6.51
C LEU A 254 11.28 0.42 6.31
N GLY A 255 10.32 1.27 5.91
CA GLY A 255 8.96 0.88 5.57
C GLY A 255 8.89 -0.17 4.46
N GLY A 256 9.80 -0.10 3.47
CA GLY A 256 9.98 -1.09 2.40
C GLY A 256 10.74 -2.36 2.82
N THR A 257 11.35 -2.38 4.01
CA THR A 257 12.03 -3.55 4.54
C THR A 257 11.04 -4.46 5.29
N SER A 258 11.25 -5.78 5.23
CA SER A 258 10.38 -6.71 5.98
C SER A 258 10.38 -6.40 7.48
N PHE A 259 9.20 -6.16 8.06
CA PHE A 259 9.05 -5.87 9.49
C PHE A 259 9.53 -7.02 10.40
N SER A 260 9.51 -8.26 9.90
CA SER A 260 10.07 -9.39 10.64
C SER A 260 11.59 -9.30 10.80
N LEU A 261 12.30 -8.79 9.79
CA LEU A 261 13.74 -8.55 9.87
C LEU A 261 14.06 -7.37 10.79
N ILE A 262 13.26 -6.29 10.72
CA ILE A 262 13.41 -5.12 11.61
C ILE A 262 13.18 -5.55 13.06
N PHE A 263 12.17 -6.40 13.32
CA PHE A 263 11.91 -6.94 14.65
C PHE A 263 13.13 -7.65 15.24
N ARG A 264 13.75 -8.55 14.48
CA ARG A 264 14.95 -9.27 14.91
C ARG A 264 16.13 -8.33 15.14
N ALA A 265 16.33 -7.37 14.24
CA ALA A 265 17.41 -6.37 14.37
C ALA A 265 17.27 -5.52 15.64
N LEU A 266 16.05 -5.07 15.97
CA LEU A 266 15.76 -4.32 17.20
C LEU A 266 15.96 -5.15 18.49
N HIS A 267 15.87 -6.49 18.40
CA HIS A 267 16.17 -7.40 19.52
C HIS A 267 17.63 -7.87 19.57
N GLY A 268 18.52 -7.20 18.83
CA GLY A 268 19.96 -7.42 18.89
C GLY A 268 20.52 -8.43 17.87
N ASP A 269 19.67 -9.06 17.04
CA ASP A 269 20.14 -9.99 16.01
C ASP A 269 20.04 -9.36 14.61
N VAL A 270 21.13 -8.69 14.21
CA VAL A 270 21.25 -8.06 12.88
C VAL A 270 21.73 -9.04 11.79
N ARG A 271 22.21 -10.23 12.15
CA ARG A 271 22.76 -11.22 11.19
C ARG A 271 21.73 -11.65 10.14
N PRO A 272 20.44 -11.93 10.49
CA PRO A 272 19.44 -12.32 9.52
C PRO A 272 19.20 -11.25 8.45
N LEU A 273 19.32 -9.96 8.79
CA LEU A 273 19.15 -8.85 7.85
C LEU A 273 20.18 -8.97 6.70
N TRP A 274 21.46 -9.11 7.02
CA TRP A 274 22.53 -9.20 6.02
C TRP A 274 22.62 -10.56 5.29
N ARG A 275 22.06 -11.62 5.86
CA ARG A 275 22.02 -12.95 5.23
C ARG A 275 20.79 -13.19 4.39
N ASN A 276 19.79 -12.32 4.45
CA ASN A 276 18.55 -12.47 3.69
C ASN A 276 18.78 -12.14 2.22
N ASP A 277 18.47 -13.10 1.34
CA ASP A 277 18.63 -12.95 -0.11
C ASP A 277 17.78 -11.81 -0.68
N VAL A 278 16.54 -11.62 -0.15
CA VAL A 278 15.61 -10.60 -0.61
C VAL A 278 16.10 -9.20 -0.22
N PHE A 279 16.59 -9.02 1.01
CA PHE A 279 17.15 -7.75 1.46
C PHE A 279 18.41 -7.36 0.67
N ARG A 280 19.28 -8.34 0.37
CA ARG A 280 20.44 -8.11 -0.50
C ARG A 280 20.03 -7.71 -1.91
N ALA A 281 19.01 -8.39 -2.48
CA ALA A 281 18.47 -8.02 -3.79
C ALA A 281 17.89 -6.60 -3.79
N TYR A 282 17.19 -6.21 -2.70
CA TYR A 282 16.68 -4.85 -2.51
C TYR A 282 17.80 -3.81 -2.56
N LEU A 283 18.87 -3.99 -1.78
CA LEU A 283 20.05 -3.11 -1.79
C LEU A 283 20.71 -3.06 -3.16
N TYR A 284 20.85 -4.23 -3.83
CA TYR A 284 21.46 -4.30 -5.14
C TYR A 284 20.66 -3.54 -6.19
N ILE A 285 19.33 -3.71 -6.21
CA ILE A 285 18.44 -2.98 -7.13
C ILE A 285 18.58 -1.48 -6.90
N VAL A 286 18.46 -1.00 -5.66
CA VAL A 286 18.63 0.43 -5.33
C VAL A 286 19.98 0.95 -5.84
N GLY A 287 21.08 0.22 -5.60
CA GLY A 287 22.42 0.61 -6.04
C GLY A 287 22.57 0.67 -7.56
N VAL A 288 22.09 -0.33 -8.29
CA VAL A 288 22.15 -0.37 -9.76
C VAL A 288 21.34 0.78 -10.37
N PHE A 289 20.10 0.98 -9.94
CA PHE A 289 19.26 2.05 -10.44
C PHE A 289 19.83 3.43 -10.08
N PHE A 290 20.44 3.58 -8.90
CA PHE A 290 21.12 4.80 -8.52
C PHE A 290 22.24 5.16 -9.51
N VAL A 291 23.10 4.21 -9.86
CA VAL A 291 24.14 4.42 -10.88
C VAL A 291 23.53 4.80 -12.23
N MET A 292 22.46 4.12 -12.67
CA MET A 292 21.80 4.43 -13.93
C MET A 292 21.20 5.83 -13.97
N PHE A 293 20.57 6.28 -12.88
CA PHE A 293 20.01 7.63 -12.77
C PHE A 293 21.12 8.68 -12.80
N VAL A 294 22.18 8.50 -11.99
CA VAL A 294 23.34 9.42 -11.93
C VAL A 294 23.99 9.55 -13.30
N VAL A 295 24.27 8.43 -13.98
CA VAL A 295 24.85 8.44 -15.32
C VAL A 295 23.96 9.21 -16.31
N ASN A 296 22.64 8.97 -16.30
CA ASN A 296 21.71 9.67 -17.18
C ASN A 296 21.71 11.21 -16.92
N ILE A 297 21.69 11.64 -15.66
CA ILE A 297 21.67 13.06 -15.28
C ILE A 297 22.98 13.74 -15.74
N ILE A 298 24.13 13.07 -15.56
CA ILE A 298 25.44 13.60 -15.98
C ILE A 298 25.50 13.69 -17.51
N LEU A 299 25.09 12.66 -18.24
CA LEU A 299 25.11 12.64 -19.71
C LEU A 299 24.20 13.70 -20.33
N ARG A 300 23.11 14.06 -19.64
CA ARG A 300 22.20 15.12 -20.09
C ARG A 300 22.64 16.53 -19.69
N GLY A 301 23.73 16.67 -18.93
CA GLY A 301 24.19 17.98 -18.45
C GLY A 301 23.25 18.64 -17.45
N GLN A 302 22.41 17.88 -16.75
CA GLN A 302 21.42 18.39 -15.78
C GLN A 302 21.97 18.51 -14.36
N VAL A 303 23.28 18.61 -14.25
CA VAL A 303 23.97 18.78 -12.95
C VAL A 303 23.87 20.24 -12.54
N THR A 304 23.04 20.56 -11.56
CA THR A 304 22.92 21.90 -10.98
C THR A 304 23.75 22.04 -9.71
N ASP A 305 23.68 21.02 -8.85
CA ASP A 305 24.41 20.92 -7.60
C ASP A 305 24.66 19.44 -7.23
N TRP A 306 25.40 19.19 -6.16
CA TRP A 306 25.67 17.82 -5.71
C TRP A 306 24.41 17.07 -5.26
N LYS A 307 23.37 17.78 -4.81
CA LYS A 307 22.10 17.18 -4.37
C LYS A 307 21.31 16.63 -5.56
N SER A 308 21.34 17.34 -6.70
CA SER A 308 20.65 16.92 -7.93
C SER A 308 21.21 15.62 -8.50
N VAL A 309 22.47 15.29 -8.20
CA VAL A 309 23.13 14.07 -8.69
C VAL A 309 23.09 12.93 -7.67
N THR A 310 22.98 13.23 -6.37
CA THR A 310 23.08 12.20 -5.31
C THR A 310 21.78 12.00 -4.55
N ILE A 311 21.28 13.04 -3.87
CA ILE A 311 20.15 12.91 -2.92
C ILE A 311 18.82 12.73 -3.66
N TYR A 312 18.54 13.56 -4.66
CA TYR A 312 17.26 13.53 -5.35
C TYR A 312 17.04 12.22 -6.14
N PRO A 313 18.03 11.71 -6.91
CA PRO A 313 17.90 10.42 -7.56
C PRO A 313 17.70 9.26 -6.56
N LEU A 314 18.49 9.25 -5.48
CA LEU A 314 18.37 8.20 -4.45
C LEU A 314 17.00 8.25 -3.75
N PHE A 315 16.52 9.45 -3.42
CA PHE A 315 15.19 9.65 -2.85
C PHE A 315 14.10 9.12 -3.81
N GLN A 316 14.17 9.51 -5.09
CA GLN A 316 13.17 9.12 -6.08
C GLN A 316 13.15 7.60 -6.30
N ILE A 317 14.31 6.95 -6.35
CA ILE A 317 14.42 5.50 -6.45
C ILE A 317 13.81 4.81 -5.22
N ILE A 318 14.12 5.28 -4.01
CA ILE A 318 13.58 4.71 -2.77
C ILE A 318 12.07 4.95 -2.70
N SER A 319 11.60 6.17 -3.00
CA SER A 319 10.17 6.49 -3.03
C SER A 319 9.40 5.59 -4.00
N THR A 320 9.97 5.31 -5.18
CA THR A 320 9.33 4.49 -6.21
C THR A 320 9.34 2.99 -5.85
N ILE A 321 10.50 2.45 -5.47
CA ILE A 321 10.62 1.01 -5.17
C ILE A 321 9.85 0.62 -3.91
N THR A 322 9.72 1.54 -2.94
CA THR A 322 8.90 1.34 -1.74
C THR A 322 7.42 1.62 -2.00
N SER A 323 7.07 2.02 -3.23
CA SER A 323 5.71 2.45 -3.59
C SER A 323 5.16 3.55 -2.66
N THR A 324 6.02 4.48 -2.22
CA THR A 324 5.60 5.57 -1.32
C THR A 324 4.98 6.73 -2.11
N GLY A 325 5.57 7.14 -3.23
CA GLY A 325 5.01 8.21 -4.06
C GLY A 325 5.30 9.64 -3.60
N LEU A 326 6.09 9.87 -2.54
CA LEU A 326 6.54 11.21 -2.17
C LEU A 326 7.59 11.73 -3.14
N GLY A 327 7.51 13.02 -3.51
CA GLY A 327 8.42 13.68 -4.43
C GLY A 327 9.22 14.81 -3.77
N VAL A 328 10.42 15.08 -4.31
CA VAL A 328 11.30 16.20 -3.92
C VAL A 328 11.68 17.07 -5.11
N CYS A 329 11.40 16.62 -6.33
CA CYS A 329 11.67 17.33 -7.56
C CYS A 329 10.86 16.71 -8.71
N ASP A 330 10.75 17.44 -9.82
CA ASP A 330 10.17 16.92 -11.05
C ASP A 330 11.14 15.93 -11.73
N PHE A 331 10.83 14.64 -11.62
CA PHE A 331 11.62 13.56 -12.23
C PHE A 331 11.38 13.43 -13.75
N GLU A 332 10.30 13.97 -14.29
CA GLU A 332 10.02 13.93 -15.74
C GLU A 332 11.04 14.76 -16.51
N SER A 333 11.54 15.84 -15.89
CA SER A 333 12.61 16.66 -16.44
C SER A 333 13.89 15.87 -16.74
N TRP A 334 14.14 14.74 -16.03
CA TRP A 334 15.30 13.87 -16.29
C TRP A 334 15.17 13.01 -17.56
N GLY A 335 13.97 13.02 -18.17
CA GLY A 335 13.69 12.49 -19.50
C GLY A 335 13.17 11.06 -19.54
N SER A 336 12.79 10.63 -20.75
CA SER A 336 12.07 9.39 -21.00
C SER A 336 12.78 8.13 -20.51
N PHE A 337 14.12 8.13 -20.45
CA PHE A 337 14.87 6.99 -19.93
C PHE A 337 14.59 6.78 -18.43
N VAL A 338 14.54 7.86 -17.65
CA VAL A 338 14.22 7.78 -16.20
C VAL A 338 12.77 7.33 -16.03
N ILE A 339 11.83 7.83 -16.82
CA ILE A 339 10.44 7.37 -16.79
C ILE A 339 10.37 5.85 -17.04
N ALA A 340 11.11 5.33 -18.02
CA ALA A 340 11.18 3.89 -18.27
C ALA A 340 11.76 3.10 -17.08
N LEU A 341 12.80 3.63 -16.43
CA LEU A 341 13.37 3.03 -15.21
C LEU A 341 12.36 3.05 -14.05
N MET A 342 11.56 4.11 -13.92
CA MET A 342 10.50 4.20 -12.92
C MET A 342 9.46 3.08 -13.10
N PHE A 343 9.07 2.76 -14.33
CA PHE A 343 8.19 1.61 -14.60
C PHE A 343 8.76 0.31 -14.04
N VAL A 344 10.05 0.06 -14.25
CA VAL A 344 10.71 -1.16 -13.73
C VAL A 344 10.76 -1.17 -12.21
N LEU A 345 11.03 -0.03 -11.57
CA LEU A 345 11.03 0.10 -10.11
C LEU A 345 9.64 -0.09 -9.51
N MET A 346 8.60 0.50 -10.09
CA MET A 346 7.21 0.31 -9.67
C MET A 346 6.78 -1.15 -9.79
N PHE A 347 7.24 -1.87 -10.85
CA PHE A 347 6.98 -3.30 -10.99
C PHE A 347 7.62 -4.11 -9.87
N SER A 348 8.86 -3.78 -9.51
CA SER A 348 9.61 -4.58 -8.55
C SER A 348 9.00 -4.52 -7.14
N GLY A 349 8.52 -3.35 -6.72
CA GLY A 349 8.12 -3.14 -5.32
C GLY A 349 9.29 -3.34 -4.36
N ALA A 350 9.02 -3.41 -3.05
CA ALA A 350 10.03 -3.68 -2.02
C ALA A 350 9.90 -5.10 -1.43
N CYS A 351 10.41 -5.34 -0.21
CA CYS A 351 10.42 -6.66 0.41
C CYS A 351 9.01 -7.14 0.78
N ALA A 352 8.77 -8.44 0.69
CA ALA A 352 7.56 -9.03 1.26
C ALA A 352 7.53 -8.86 2.79
N GLY A 353 6.33 -8.64 3.34
CA GLY A 353 6.15 -8.33 4.76
C GLY A 353 6.58 -6.91 5.16
N SER A 354 6.61 -5.99 4.19
CA SER A 354 6.70 -4.54 4.33
C SER A 354 5.36 -3.87 4.04
N THR A 355 5.26 -2.56 4.24
CA THR A 355 4.06 -1.76 3.89
C THR A 355 3.91 -1.51 2.39
N SER A 356 4.99 -1.69 1.60
CA SER A 356 5.02 -1.36 0.18
C SER A 356 4.05 -2.19 -0.69
N GLY A 357 3.62 -1.63 -1.80
CA GLY A 357 2.88 -2.29 -2.88
C GLY A 357 3.80 -3.04 -3.88
N GLY A 358 3.35 -3.15 -5.14
CA GLY A 358 4.08 -3.78 -6.23
C GLY A 358 4.11 -5.32 -6.18
N ALA A 359 4.81 -5.93 -7.15
CA ALA A 359 4.89 -7.39 -7.28
C ALA A 359 5.74 -8.06 -6.18
N LYS A 360 6.53 -7.29 -5.45
CA LYS A 360 7.51 -7.68 -4.40
C LYS A 360 8.79 -8.31 -4.95
N ILE A 361 9.92 -7.87 -4.39
CA ILE A 361 11.26 -8.32 -4.79
C ILE A 361 11.43 -9.83 -4.64
N ASP A 362 10.83 -10.45 -3.65
CA ASP A 362 10.92 -11.89 -3.43
C ASP A 362 10.40 -12.70 -4.62
N ARG A 363 9.29 -12.27 -5.26
CA ARG A 363 8.75 -12.92 -6.46
C ARG A 363 9.66 -12.70 -7.67
N ILE A 364 10.23 -11.50 -7.82
CA ILE A 364 11.16 -11.20 -8.91
C ILE A 364 12.46 -11.97 -8.77
N LEU A 365 13.05 -11.99 -7.57
CA LEU A 365 14.25 -12.76 -7.27
C LEU A 365 14.02 -14.26 -7.55
N PHE A 366 12.84 -14.74 -7.17
CA PHE A 366 12.43 -16.10 -7.42
C PHE A 366 12.32 -16.39 -8.92
N LEU A 367 11.65 -15.51 -9.69
CA LEU A 367 11.54 -15.64 -11.14
C LEU A 367 12.92 -15.67 -11.81
N ILE A 368 13.83 -14.76 -11.44
CA ILE A 368 15.19 -14.72 -11.99
C ILE A 368 15.95 -16.03 -11.70
N LYS A 369 15.88 -16.53 -10.44
CA LYS A 369 16.52 -17.80 -10.08
C LYS A 369 15.91 -18.98 -10.84
N ASN A 370 14.58 -19.01 -11.00
CA ASN A 370 13.91 -20.06 -11.77
C ASN A 370 14.29 -20.01 -13.24
N THR A 371 14.24 -18.83 -13.87
CA THR A 371 14.63 -18.66 -15.29
C THR A 371 16.07 -19.11 -15.52
N ARG A 372 17.00 -18.78 -14.62
CA ARG A 372 18.38 -19.27 -14.69
C ARG A 372 18.43 -20.80 -14.65
N ASN A 373 17.65 -21.44 -13.79
CA ASN A 373 17.60 -22.90 -13.70
C ASN A 373 17.01 -23.53 -14.97
N GLU A 374 15.97 -22.94 -15.55
CA GLU A 374 15.38 -23.43 -16.81
C GLU A 374 16.35 -23.28 -17.98
N LEU A 375 17.06 -22.16 -18.09
CA LEU A 375 18.11 -22.00 -19.11
C LEU A 375 19.24 -23.04 -18.94
N TYR A 376 19.60 -23.36 -17.67
CA TYR A 376 20.58 -24.41 -17.40
C TYR A 376 20.06 -25.79 -17.83
N ARG A 377 18.77 -26.10 -17.61
CA ARG A 377 18.12 -27.34 -18.03
C ARG A 377 18.06 -27.47 -19.57
N CYS A 378 17.91 -26.35 -20.29
CA CYS A 378 17.94 -26.40 -21.76
C CYS A 378 19.28 -26.93 -22.30
N VAL A 379 20.40 -26.66 -21.61
CA VAL A 379 21.72 -27.15 -21.96
C VAL A 379 21.99 -28.54 -21.32
N HIS A 380 21.45 -28.80 -20.14
CA HIS A 380 21.63 -30.03 -19.38
C HIS A 380 20.28 -30.66 -18.99
N PRO A 381 19.58 -31.36 -19.91
CA PRO A 381 18.19 -31.81 -19.70
C PRO A 381 17.98 -32.71 -18.48
N ASN A 382 19.00 -33.47 -18.09
CA ASN A 382 18.93 -34.39 -16.94
C ASN A 382 19.33 -33.74 -15.61
N ALA A 383 19.61 -32.43 -15.58
CA ALA A 383 20.02 -31.73 -14.37
C ALA A 383 18.84 -31.56 -13.39
N VAL A 384 19.00 -31.99 -12.16
CA VAL A 384 18.06 -31.74 -11.06
C VAL A 384 18.43 -30.38 -10.43
N THR A 385 17.67 -29.35 -10.79
CA THR A 385 17.87 -28.00 -10.27
C THR A 385 16.67 -27.59 -9.39
N ASN A 386 16.97 -27.09 -8.22
CA ASN A 386 15.96 -26.57 -7.29
C ASN A 386 16.16 -25.06 -7.07
N VAL A 387 15.06 -24.30 -7.05
CA VAL A 387 15.12 -22.89 -6.66
C VAL A 387 15.29 -22.80 -5.14
N ARG A 388 16.30 -22.05 -4.71
CA ARG A 388 16.57 -21.82 -3.28
C ARG A 388 16.50 -20.32 -2.97
N VAL A 389 15.74 -19.97 -1.94
CA VAL A 389 15.67 -18.61 -1.38
C VAL A 389 15.92 -18.69 0.13
N ASN A 390 16.82 -17.88 0.63
CA ASN A 390 17.27 -17.93 2.05
C ASN A 390 17.71 -19.33 2.50
N GLY A 391 18.38 -20.09 1.60
CA GLY A 391 18.83 -21.46 1.86
C GLY A 391 17.74 -22.53 1.81
N LYS A 392 16.45 -22.18 1.70
CA LYS A 392 15.33 -23.13 1.63
C LYS A 392 14.96 -23.45 0.18
N VAL A 393 14.73 -24.73 -0.09
CA VAL A 393 14.21 -25.20 -1.39
C VAL A 393 12.73 -24.81 -1.49
N ILE A 394 12.36 -24.20 -2.60
CA ILE A 394 11.00 -23.80 -2.89
C ILE A 394 10.28 -24.91 -3.66
N PRO A 395 9.12 -25.40 -3.20
CA PRO A 395 8.32 -26.41 -3.90
C PRO A 395 7.83 -25.92 -5.28
N ALA A 396 7.67 -26.86 -6.23
CA ALA A 396 7.27 -26.57 -7.59
C ALA A 396 5.87 -25.93 -7.71
N ASP A 397 4.94 -26.26 -6.80
CA ASP A 397 3.61 -25.67 -6.76
C ASP A 397 3.63 -24.18 -6.44
N ILE A 398 4.59 -23.72 -5.63
CA ILE A 398 4.82 -22.30 -5.34
C ILE A 398 5.41 -21.61 -6.58
N VAL A 399 6.29 -22.29 -7.33
CA VAL A 399 6.83 -21.77 -8.60
C VAL A 399 5.71 -21.37 -9.56
N SER A 400 4.80 -22.31 -9.81
CA SER A 400 3.67 -22.09 -10.74
C SER A 400 2.77 -20.95 -10.27
N LYS A 401 2.52 -20.83 -8.96
CA LYS A 401 1.70 -19.72 -8.39
C LYS A 401 2.36 -18.37 -8.59
N VAL A 402 3.68 -18.27 -8.39
CA VAL A 402 4.41 -17.00 -8.57
C VAL A 402 4.42 -16.57 -10.05
N ILE A 403 4.64 -17.51 -10.97
CA ILE A 403 4.59 -17.21 -12.41
C ILE A 403 3.17 -16.76 -12.81
N ALA A 404 2.13 -17.49 -12.39
CA ALA A 404 0.75 -17.11 -12.64
C ALA A 404 0.41 -15.72 -12.09
N PHE A 405 0.88 -15.41 -10.87
CA PHE A 405 0.71 -14.08 -10.27
C PHE A 405 1.32 -12.98 -11.14
N LEU A 406 2.57 -13.14 -11.57
CA LEU A 406 3.26 -12.13 -12.38
C LEU A 406 2.62 -11.97 -13.77
N CYS A 407 2.18 -13.06 -14.41
CA CYS A 407 1.42 -13.00 -15.66
C CYS A 407 0.11 -12.20 -15.49
N ILE A 408 -0.67 -12.52 -14.47
CA ILE A 408 -1.94 -11.82 -14.18
C ILE A 408 -1.67 -10.36 -13.83
N TYR A 409 -0.60 -10.07 -13.07
CA TYR A 409 -0.22 -8.71 -12.70
C TYR A 409 0.00 -7.83 -13.96
N VAL A 410 0.76 -8.33 -14.93
CA VAL A 410 0.99 -7.63 -16.20
C VAL A 410 -0.31 -7.51 -17.00
N MET A 411 -1.14 -8.57 -17.04
CA MET A 411 -2.43 -8.53 -17.75
C MET A 411 -3.38 -7.49 -17.16
N VAL A 412 -3.47 -7.36 -15.83
CA VAL A 412 -4.33 -6.36 -15.17
C VAL A 412 -3.87 -4.95 -15.51
N ILE A 413 -2.56 -4.69 -15.54
CA ILE A 413 -2.01 -3.39 -15.96
C ILE A 413 -2.36 -3.09 -17.41
N LEU A 414 -2.15 -4.06 -18.31
CA LEU A 414 -2.44 -3.88 -19.74
C LEU A 414 -3.93 -3.62 -19.97
N VAL A 415 -4.81 -4.41 -19.38
CA VAL A 415 -6.26 -4.22 -19.49
C VAL A 415 -6.69 -2.87 -18.91
N GLY A 416 -6.17 -2.51 -17.72
CA GLY A 416 -6.44 -1.23 -17.09
C GLY A 416 -6.02 -0.05 -17.97
N GLY A 417 -4.80 -0.09 -18.52
CA GLY A 417 -4.30 0.95 -19.45
C GLY A 417 -5.14 1.05 -20.73
N ILE A 418 -5.53 -0.07 -21.32
CA ILE A 418 -6.41 -0.08 -22.51
C ILE A 418 -7.78 0.54 -22.18
N VAL A 419 -8.39 0.17 -21.06
CA VAL A 419 -9.69 0.72 -20.63
C VAL A 419 -9.60 2.23 -20.41
N LEU A 420 -8.55 2.71 -19.72
CA LEU A 420 -8.35 4.15 -19.49
C LEU A 420 -8.11 4.91 -20.79
N THR A 421 -7.37 4.34 -21.74
CA THR A 421 -7.18 4.92 -23.06
C THR A 421 -8.50 4.97 -23.84
N ALA A 422 -9.36 3.95 -23.74
CA ALA A 422 -10.68 3.94 -24.34
C ALA A 422 -11.63 4.99 -23.72
N ILE A 423 -11.42 5.36 -22.46
CA ILE A 423 -12.16 6.46 -21.78
C ILE A 423 -11.68 7.85 -22.24
N GLY A 424 -10.50 7.94 -22.89
CA GLY A 424 -9.99 9.17 -23.48
C GLY A 424 -8.71 9.73 -22.85
N LEU A 425 -8.05 9.00 -21.94
CA LEU A 425 -6.73 9.42 -21.44
C LEU A 425 -5.65 9.21 -22.53
N PRO A 426 -4.62 10.10 -22.58
CA PRO A 426 -3.44 9.87 -23.41
C PRO A 426 -2.77 8.53 -23.04
N LEU A 427 -2.17 7.87 -24.03
CA LEU A 427 -1.63 6.51 -23.88
C LEU A 427 -0.65 6.38 -22.71
N ILE A 428 0.31 7.31 -22.61
CA ILE A 428 1.33 7.28 -21.55
C ILE A 428 0.69 7.47 -20.19
N ASP A 429 -0.20 8.47 -20.05
CA ASP A 429 -0.89 8.78 -18.81
C ASP A 429 -1.79 7.62 -18.36
N ALA A 430 -2.51 6.99 -19.30
CA ALA A 430 -3.38 5.85 -19.04
C ALA A 430 -2.61 4.64 -18.50
N PHE A 431 -1.51 4.26 -19.17
CA PHE A 431 -0.72 3.11 -18.75
C PHE A 431 0.08 3.40 -17.49
N PHE A 432 0.62 4.61 -17.33
CA PHE A 432 1.35 4.98 -16.12
C PHE A 432 0.41 5.02 -14.91
N SER A 433 -0.78 5.63 -15.04
CA SER A 433 -1.79 5.66 -13.99
C SER A 433 -2.30 4.26 -13.63
N ALA A 434 -2.59 3.41 -14.61
CA ALA A 434 -2.98 2.03 -14.36
C ALA A 434 -1.88 1.28 -13.60
N PHE A 435 -0.63 1.43 -14.00
CA PHE A 435 0.50 0.81 -13.35
C PHE A 435 0.70 1.31 -11.92
N SER A 436 0.69 2.64 -11.74
CA SER A 436 0.81 3.28 -10.45
C SER A 436 -0.27 2.81 -9.47
N CYS A 437 -1.53 2.70 -9.93
CA CYS A 437 -2.64 2.22 -9.12
C CYS A 437 -2.53 0.73 -8.77
N VAL A 438 -2.11 -0.13 -9.71
CA VAL A 438 -1.90 -1.57 -9.42
C VAL A 438 -0.68 -1.79 -8.52
N SER A 439 0.37 -0.99 -8.65
CA SER A 439 1.55 -1.05 -7.77
C SER A 439 1.36 -0.31 -6.44
N ASN A 440 0.26 0.44 -6.28
CA ASN A 440 -0.03 1.31 -5.14
C ASN A 440 1.13 2.30 -4.88
N THR A 441 1.62 3.00 -5.92
CA THR A 441 2.78 3.89 -5.83
C THR A 441 2.41 5.36 -5.78
N GLY A 442 1.31 5.76 -6.44
CA GLY A 442 0.77 7.12 -6.37
C GLY A 442 1.34 8.13 -7.36
N PHE A 443 2.47 7.83 -8.01
CA PHE A 443 2.99 8.70 -9.07
C PHE A 443 2.10 8.68 -10.31
N GLY A 444 1.91 9.85 -10.92
CA GLY A 444 1.41 10.00 -12.28
C GLY A 444 2.53 10.34 -13.26
N ALA A 445 2.18 10.44 -14.53
CA ALA A 445 3.01 11.01 -15.58
C ALA A 445 2.15 11.90 -16.47
N GLY A 446 2.75 12.88 -17.12
CA GLY A 446 2.03 13.84 -17.96
C GLY A 446 1.02 14.68 -17.14
N VAL A 447 -0.24 14.59 -17.49
CA VAL A 447 -1.33 15.36 -16.83
C VAL A 447 -1.49 15.00 -15.35
N THR A 448 -1.20 13.75 -14.98
CA THR A 448 -1.23 13.26 -13.59
C THR A 448 0.14 13.25 -12.94
N GLY A 449 1.16 13.88 -13.57
CA GLY A 449 2.56 13.88 -13.14
C GLY A 449 2.85 14.65 -11.86
N TYR A 450 4.14 14.98 -11.64
CA TYR A 450 4.58 15.72 -10.45
C TYR A 450 3.88 17.09 -10.35
N GLY A 451 3.22 17.36 -9.22
CA GLY A 451 2.38 18.56 -9.05
C GLY A 451 1.06 18.54 -9.80
N GLY A 452 0.75 17.46 -10.55
CA GLY A 452 -0.55 17.24 -11.20
C GLY A 452 -1.54 16.55 -10.28
N SER A 453 -2.80 16.50 -10.73
CA SER A 453 -3.89 15.87 -9.99
C SER A 453 -4.67 14.90 -10.88
N PHE A 454 -5.28 13.90 -10.28
CA PHE A 454 -6.20 12.97 -10.94
C PHE A 454 -7.61 13.54 -11.11
N ASP A 455 -7.84 14.82 -10.80
CA ASP A 455 -9.15 15.48 -10.96
C ASP A 455 -9.60 15.52 -12.42
N LEU A 456 -8.64 15.67 -13.35
CA LEU A 456 -8.89 15.70 -14.81
C LEU A 456 -9.27 14.33 -15.38
N VAL A 457 -9.12 13.25 -14.62
CA VAL A 457 -9.55 11.91 -15.05
C VAL A 457 -11.08 11.84 -15.02
N PRO A 458 -11.75 11.36 -16.08
CA PRO A 458 -13.20 11.18 -16.08
C PRO A 458 -13.68 10.27 -14.93
N ASP A 459 -14.90 10.49 -14.43
CA ASP A 459 -15.45 9.74 -13.29
C ASP A 459 -15.38 8.22 -13.47
N VAL A 460 -15.71 7.73 -14.67
CA VAL A 460 -15.58 6.29 -15.00
C VAL A 460 -14.14 5.83 -14.83
N GLY A 461 -13.16 6.63 -15.24
CA GLY A 461 -11.73 6.35 -15.05
C GLY A 461 -11.34 6.28 -13.58
N LYS A 462 -11.87 7.15 -12.72
CA LYS A 462 -11.63 7.14 -11.26
C LYS A 462 -12.14 5.85 -10.61
N TRP A 463 -13.33 5.35 -11.03
CA TRP A 463 -13.83 4.05 -10.57
C TRP A 463 -12.95 2.88 -11.02
N VAL A 464 -12.47 2.90 -12.26
CA VAL A 464 -11.54 1.87 -12.78
C VAL A 464 -10.23 1.90 -12.00
N LEU A 465 -9.64 3.08 -11.79
CA LEU A 465 -8.41 3.24 -11.02
C LEU A 465 -8.59 2.79 -9.56
N SER A 466 -9.71 3.12 -8.91
CA SER A 466 -10.05 2.65 -7.56
C SER A 466 -10.10 1.12 -7.47
N LEU A 467 -10.67 0.47 -8.49
CA LEU A 467 -10.66 -1.00 -8.58
C LEU A 467 -9.24 -1.56 -8.75
N LEU A 468 -8.41 -0.91 -9.58
CA LEU A 468 -7.01 -1.31 -9.77
C LEU A 468 -6.19 -1.17 -8.47
N MET A 469 -6.40 -0.09 -7.69
CA MET A 469 -5.78 0.10 -6.37
C MET A 469 -6.15 -1.04 -5.41
N LEU A 470 -7.42 -1.43 -5.38
CA LEU A 470 -7.92 -2.54 -4.55
C LEU A 470 -7.29 -3.88 -4.97
N ILE A 471 -7.25 -4.17 -6.29
CA ILE A 471 -6.65 -5.38 -6.84
C ILE A 471 -5.16 -5.46 -6.49
N GLY A 472 -4.43 -4.35 -6.63
CA GLY A 472 -3.03 -4.26 -6.29
C GLY A 472 -2.78 -4.54 -4.81
N ARG A 473 -3.52 -3.87 -3.93
CA ARG A 473 -3.35 -3.98 -2.47
C ARG A 473 -3.63 -5.37 -1.92
N LEU A 474 -4.64 -6.06 -2.45
CA LEU A 474 -5.05 -7.39 -2.03
C LEU A 474 -4.33 -8.53 -2.79
N GLU A 475 -3.23 -8.22 -3.46
CA GLU A 475 -2.42 -9.21 -4.19
C GLU A 475 -3.21 -10.05 -5.19
N LEU A 476 -3.95 -9.40 -6.09
CA LEU A 476 -4.66 -9.94 -7.24
C LEU A 476 -5.53 -11.18 -6.95
N PHE A 477 -4.94 -12.28 -6.47
CA PHE A 477 -5.66 -13.54 -6.27
C PHE A 477 -6.84 -13.40 -5.31
N THR A 478 -6.70 -12.62 -4.23
CA THR A 478 -7.75 -12.41 -3.24
C THR A 478 -9.01 -11.77 -3.85
N VAL A 479 -8.83 -10.85 -4.79
CA VAL A 479 -9.94 -10.18 -5.47
C VAL A 479 -10.41 -10.99 -6.67
N LEU A 480 -9.49 -11.46 -7.53
CA LEU A 480 -9.85 -12.13 -8.78
C LEU A 480 -10.55 -13.47 -8.56
N ILE A 481 -10.26 -14.19 -7.47
CA ILE A 481 -10.96 -15.44 -7.14
C ILE A 481 -12.46 -15.22 -6.92
N LEU A 482 -12.87 -14.03 -6.45
CA LEU A 482 -14.28 -13.68 -6.26
C LEU A 482 -15.06 -13.61 -7.58
N PHE A 483 -14.39 -13.35 -8.69
CA PHE A 483 -15.00 -13.31 -10.03
C PHE A 483 -15.04 -14.68 -10.71
N THR A 484 -14.43 -15.70 -10.09
CA THR A 484 -14.45 -17.05 -10.67
C THR A 484 -15.73 -17.81 -10.32
N PRO A 485 -16.38 -18.48 -11.29
CA PRO A 485 -17.57 -19.29 -11.00
C PRO A 485 -17.31 -20.40 -9.96
N GLY A 486 -16.07 -20.91 -9.89
CA GLY A 486 -15.68 -21.95 -8.94
C GLY A 486 -15.69 -21.50 -7.47
N PHE A 487 -15.59 -20.18 -7.21
CA PHE A 487 -15.71 -19.63 -5.85
C PHE A 487 -17.15 -19.73 -5.31
N TRP A 488 -18.15 -19.51 -6.17
CA TRP A 488 -19.57 -19.49 -5.84
C TRP A 488 -20.27 -20.84 -6.02
N ARG A 489 -19.66 -21.74 -6.82
CA ARG A 489 -20.18 -23.10 -7.00
C ARG A 489 -19.88 -23.95 -5.77
N LYS A 490 -20.86 -24.75 -5.40
CA LYS A 490 -20.84 -25.67 -4.26
C LYS A 490 -19.97 -26.89 -4.50
#